data_0e8e624f143584de4f4ae07c632b7b1f
#
_entry.id   0e8e624f143584de4f4ae07c632b7b1f
#
_cell.length_a   1.000
_cell.length_b   1.000
_cell.length_c   1.000
_cell.angle_alpha   90.00
_cell.angle_beta   90.00
_cell.angle_gamma   90.00
#
_symmetry.space_group_name_H-M   'P 1'
#
loop_
_entity.id
_entity.type
_entity.pdbx_description
1 polymer ?
#
loop_
_entity_poly.entity_id
_entity_poly.type
_entity_poly.pdbx_seq_one_letter_code
_entity_poly.pdbx_strand_id
1 'polypeptide(L)'
;MMNVKKSILLAAIAALLLSIGLVSGARGTRSTRPAPADTLVINTTELCKDVIGYDGPTPLVIKVVNGVVAKVEALPNTESPSYFERVIQGGLLKAVVGKKVSDAAKMQLDAVSGATYSSEAVIENLRAGLAEAARK
;
A
#
# COMPACT_ATOMS: atom_id res chain seq x y z
N MET A 1 -20.95 53.01 27.26
CA MET A 1 -19.65 52.33 27.44
C MET A 1 -19.59 50.95 26.81
N MET A 2 -20.64 50.18 26.77
CA MET A 2 -20.65 48.84 26.16
C MET A 2 -20.50 48.83 24.62
N ASN A 3 -20.91 49.88 23.95
CA ASN A 3 -20.90 49.95 22.48
C ASN A 3 -19.51 50.18 21.86
N VAL A 4 -18.62 50.85 22.57
CA VAL A 4 -17.28 51.14 22.06
C VAL A 4 -16.39 49.89 22.01
N LYS A 5 -16.50 49.02 23.02
CA LYS A 5 -15.74 47.75 23.04
C LYS A 5 -16.21 46.77 21.95
N LYS A 6 -17.50 46.74 21.66
CA LYS A 6 -18.05 45.90 20.59
C LYS A 6 -17.62 46.40 19.20
N SER A 7 -17.57 47.70 19.02
CA SER A 7 -17.16 48.32 17.75
C SER A 7 -15.69 48.07 17.45
N ILE A 8 -14.83 48.10 18.45
CA ILE A 8 -13.39 47.83 18.30
C ILE A 8 -13.16 46.35 17.97
N LEU A 9 -13.91 45.44 18.61
CA LEU A 9 -13.81 44.02 18.34
C LEU A 9 -14.22 43.68 16.91
N LEU A 10 -15.30 44.26 16.42
CA LEU A 10 -15.79 44.09 15.05
C LEU A 10 -14.81 44.61 14.01
N ALA A 11 -14.18 45.75 14.27
CA ALA A 11 -13.17 46.33 13.39
C ALA A 11 -11.90 45.46 13.30
N ALA A 12 -11.48 44.89 14.41
CA ALA A 12 -10.33 43.96 14.45
C ALA A 12 -10.60 42.68 13.68
N ILE A 13 -11.80 42.12 13.78
CA ILE A 13 -12.19 40.93 13.05
C ILE A 13 -12.26 41.19 11.54
N ALA A 14 -12.80 42.31 11.14
CA ALA A 14 -12.89 42.73 9.74
C ALA A 14 -11.49 42.93 9.11
N ALA A 15 -10.58 43.54 9.86
CA ALA A 15 -9.19 43.72 9.40
C ALA A 15 -8.44 42.36 9.26
N LEU A 16 -8.68 41.42 10.16
CA LEU A 16 -8.08 40.10 10.11
C LEU A 16 -8.58 39.28 8.90
N LEU A 17 -9.88 39.35 8.62
CA LEU A 17 -10.47 38.67 7.46
C LEU A 17 -9.95 39.26 6.14
N LEU A 18 -9.76 40.56 6.08
CA LEU A 18 -9.24 41.25 4.90
C LEU A 18 -7.78 40.86 4.64
N SER A 19 -6.97 40.73 5.68
CA SER A 19 -5.56 40.32 5.54
C SER A 19 -5.41 38.89 5.08
N ILE A 20 -6.26 37.97 5.53
CA ILE A 20 -6.29 36.57 5.08
C ILE A 20 -6.73 36.47 3.62
N GLY A 21 -7.73 37.26 3.22
CA GLY A 21 -8.19 37.31 1.84
C GLY A 21 -7.11 37.80 0.87
N LEU A 22 -6.35 38.82 1.26
CA LEU A 22 -5.25 39.37 0.46
C LEU A 22 -4.09 38.37 0.30
N VAL A 23 -3.76 37.63 1.36
CA VAL A 23 -2.66 36.67 1.32
C VAL A 23 -3.02 35.47 0.43
N SER A 24 -4.26 34.99 0.47
CA SER A 24 -4.66 33.87 -0.40
C SER A 24 -4.83 34.27 -1.86
N GLY A 25 -5.19 35.51 -2.16
CA GLY A 25 -5.32 36.04 -3.51
C GLY A 25 -3.99 36.31 -4.20
N ALA A 26 -2.97 36.73 -3.45
CA ALA A 26 -1.67 37.16 -3.99
C ALA A 26 -0.76 35.99 -4.40
N ARG A 27 -1.03 34.78 -3.93
CA ARG A 27 -0.14 33.61 -4.14
C ARG A 27 -0.66 32.60 -5.14
N GLY A 28 -1.45 32.99 -6.11
CA GLY A 28 -1.92 32.07 -7.14
C GLY A 28 -1.88 30.63 -6.67
N THR A 29 -2.97 29.98 -6.47
CA THR A 29 -2.99 28.58 -6.14
C THR A 29 -2.12 27.83 -7.12
N ARG A 30 -0.88 27.55 -6.75
CA ARG A 30 -0.17 26.45 -7.38
C ARG A 30 -1.06 25.24 -7.11
N SER A 31 -1.80 24.87 -8.11
CA SER A 31 -2.40 23.54 -8.13
C SER A 31 -1.23 22.57 -7.96
N THR A 32 -0.97 22.15 -6.74
CA THR A 32 -0.09 21.03 -6.47
C THR A 32 -0.82 19.79 -6.96
N ARG A 33 -0.81 19.64 -8.28
CA ARG A 33 -1.15 18.34 -8.85
C ARG A 33 -0.18 17.35 -8.21
N PRO A 34 -0.67 16.35 -7.48
CA PRO A 34 0.23 15.33 -6.92
C PRO A 34 1.11 14.81 -8.05
N ALA A 35 2.40 14.71 -7.80
CA ALA A 35 3.29 14.04 -8.74
C ALA A 35 2.70 12.66 -9.07
N PRO A 36 2.76 12.21 -10.33
CA PRO A 36 2.28 10.89 -10.68
C PRO A 36 2.95 9.87 -9.76
N ALA A 37 2.14 9.01 -9.14
CA ALA A 37 2.64 7.99 -8.26
C ALA A 37 3.52 7.02 -9.06
N ASP A 38 4.73 6.76 -8.58
CA ASP A 38 5.60 5.73 -9.13
C ASP A 38 4.99 4.37 -8.79
N THR A 39 4.43 3.71 -9.81
CA THR A 39 3.73 2.44 -9.65
C THR A 39 4.49 1.33 -10.36
N LEU A 40 4.84 0.30 -9.63
CA LEU A 40 5.48 -0.92 -10.10
C LEU A 40 4.54 -2.11 -9.86
N VAL A 41 4.39 -2.95 -10.87
CA VAL A 41 3.62 -4.20 -10.78
C VAL A 41 4.54 -5.38 -11.04
N ILE A 42 4.63 -6.28 -10.08
CA ILE A 42 5.41 -7.51 -10.19
C ILE A 42 4.45 -8.69 -10.28
N ASN A 43 4.59 -9.48 -11.33
CA ASN A 43 3.89 -10.74 -11.52
C ASN A 43 4.90 -11.88 -11.31
N THR A 44 4.61 -12.78 -10.39
CA THR A 44 5.54 -13.86 -10.02
C THR A 44 5.38 -15.14 -10.85
N THR A 45 4.49 -15.17 -11.83
CA THR A 45 4.20 -16.37 -12.63
C THR A 45 5.47 -17.00 -13.21
N GLU A 46 6.31 -16.19 -13.87
CA GLU A 46 7.56 -16.69 -14.44
C GLU A 46 8.68 -16.81 -13.40
N LEU A 47 8.72 -15.89 -12.44
CA LEU A 47 9.74 -15.89 -11.37
C LEU A 47 9.68 -17.15 -10.51
N CYS A 48 8.50 -17.66 -10.29
CA CYS A 48 8.23 -18.75 -9.36
C CYS A 48 7.50 -19.93 -10.04
N LYS A 49 7.67 -20.12 -11.34
CA LYS A 49 7.01 -21.20 -12.09
C LYS A 49 7.32 -22.60 -11.55
N ASP A 50 8.47 -22.79 -10.93
CA ASP A 50 8.93 -24.05 -10.37
C ASP A 50 8.62 -24.17 -8.86
N VAL A 51 8.05 -23.16 -8.25
CA VAL A 51 7.60 -23.18 -6.86
C VAL A 51 6.21 -23.75 -6.79
N ILE A 52 6.10 -24.95 -6.29
CA ILE A 52 4.85 -25.73 -6.24
C ILE A 52 4.34 -25.76 -4.80
N GLY A 53 3.06 -25.45 -4.63
CA GLY A 53 2.34 -25.61 -3.37
C GLY A 53 1.87 -27.04 -3.16
N TYR A 54 0.64 -27.20 -2.67
CA TYR A 54 0.07 -28.55 -2.49
C TYR A 54 -0.29 -29.21 -3.83
N ASP A 55 -0.94 -28.46 -4.73
CA ASP A 55 -1.42 -28.98 -6.02
C ASP A 55 -0.83 -28.24 -7.24
N GLY A 56 -0.11 -27.15 -7.06
CA GLY A 56 0.45 -26.40 -8.18
C GLY A 56 1.13 -25.10 -7.81
N PRO A 57 1.54 -24.32 -8.81
CA PRO A 57 2.09 -22.99 -8.59
C PRO A 57 1.08 -22.03 -7.97
N THR A 58 1.56 -21.09 -7.17
CA THR A 58 0.75 -20.08 -6.50
C THR A 58 1.18 -18.67 -6.91
N PRO A 59 1.02 -18.30 -8.19
CA PRO A 59 1.50 -17.01 -8.68
C PRO A 59 0.74 -15.84 -8.04
N LEU A 60 1.47 -14.74 -7.83
CA LEU A 60 0.96 -13.52 -7.22
C LEU A 60 1.20 -12.32 -8.11
N VAL A 61 0.39 -11.28 -7.92
CA VAL A 61 0.67 -9.93 -8.39
C VAL A 61 0.90 -9.03 -7.19
N ILE A 62 2.03 -8.35 -7.16
CA ILE A 62 2.40 -7.39 -6.12
C ILE A 62 2.41 -6.01 -6.74
N LYS A 63 1.58 -5.11 -6.25
CA LYS A 63 1.55 -3.71 -6.66
C LYS A 63 2.29 -2.86 -5.62
N VAL A 64 3.27 -2.12 -6.10
CA VAL A 64 4.07 -1.19 -5.29
C VAL A 64 3.79 0.24 -5.76
N VAL A 65 3.55 1.14 -4.83
CA VAL A 65 3.33 2.56 -5.11
C VAL A 65 4.30 3.37 -4.26
N ASN A 66 5.14 4.17 -4.89
CA ASN A 66 6.15 4.99 -4.20
C ASN A 66 7.02 4.17 -3.22
N GLY A 67 7.40 2.96 -3.61
CA GLY A 67 8.24 2.08 -2.80
C GLY A 67 7.54 1.36 -1.65
N VAL A 68 6.22 1.49 -1.54
CA VAL A 68 5.39 0.84 -0.52
C VAL A 68 4.50 -0.21 -1.18
N VAL A 69 4.40 -1.39 -0.57
CA VAL A 69 3.49 -2.44 -1.05
C VAL A 69 2.05 -1.98 -0.87
N ALA A 70 1.37 -1.72 -1.97
CA ALA A 70 -0.01 -1.23 -1.97
C ALA A 70 -1.03 -2.35 -1.98
N LYS A 71 -0.73 -3.44 -2.69
CA LYS A 71 -1.65 -4.57 -2.85
C LYS A 71 -0.90 -5.83 -3.23
N VAL A 72 -1.39 -6.97 -2.73
CA VAL A 72 -0.97 -8.31 -3.16
C VAL A 72 -2.21 -9.12 -3.47
N GLU A 73 -2.24 -9.72 -4.65
CA GLU A 73 -3.33 -10.57 -5.09
C GLU A 73 -2.81 -11.92 -5.58
N ALA A 74 -3.54 -12.98 -5.24
CA ALA A 74 -3.30 -14.28 -5.83
C ALA A 74 -3.91 -14.34 -7.24
N LEU A 75 -3.12 -14.83 -8.19
CA LEU A 75 -3.61 -15.14 -9.53
C LEU A 75 -4.34 -16.50 -9.52
N PRO A 76 -5.15 -16.79 -10.57
CA PRO A 76 -5.76 -18.10 -10.72
C PRO A 76 -4.71 -19.20 -10.58
N ASN A 77 -5.02 -20.24 -9.81
CA ASN A 77 -4.13 -21.35 -9.51
C ASN A 77 -4.93 -22.65 -9.40
N THR A 78 -4.21 -23.77 -9.36
CA THR A 78 -4.79 -25.11 -9.26
C THR A 78 -4.74 -25.68 -7.85
N GLU A 79 -4.41 -24.85 -6.85
CA GLU A 79 -4.40 -25.28 -5.46
C GLU A 79 -5.76 -25.80 -5.00
N SER A 80 -5.75 -26.72 -4.05
CA SER A 80 -6.97 -27.16 -3.40
C SER A 80 -7.66 -25.96 -2.72
N PRO A 81 -8.91 -25.63 -3.10
CA PRO A 81 -9.59 -24.42 -2.59
C PRO A 81 -9.61 -24.34 -1.06
N SER A 82 -9.81 -25.45 -0.38
CA SER A 82 -9.87 -25.48 1.09
C SER A 82 -8.54 -25.11 1.76
N TYR A 83 -7.42 -25.53 1.21
CA TYR A 83 -6.10 -25.19 1.73
C TYR A 83 -5.70 -23.76 1.35
N PHE A 84 -5.92 -23.39 0.11
CA PHE A 84 -5.57 -22.06 -0.37
C PHE A 84 -6.39 -20.95 0.31
N GLU A 85 -7.67 -21.19 0.54
CA GLU A 85 -8.51 -20.27 1.31
C GLU A 85 -7.99 -20.06 2.73
N ARG A 86 -7.48 -21.09 3.39
CA ARG A 86 -6.83 -20.93 4.71
C ARG A 86 -5.62 -20.01 4.65
N VAL A 87 -4.83 -20.10 3.60
CA VAL A 87 -3.67 -19.20 3.38
C VAL A 87 -4.15 -17.75 3.26
N ILE A 88 -5.19 -17.51 2.48
CA ILE A 88 -5.76 -16.17 2.29
C ILE A 88 -6.34 -15.64 3.61
N GLN A 89 -7.15 -16.43 4.30
CA GLN A 89 -7.75 -16.05 5.60
C GLN A 89 -6.69 -15.86 6.69
N GLY A 90 -5.60 -16.58 6.63
CA GLY A 90 -4.46 -16.46 7.54
C GLY A 90 -3.69 -15.14 7.38
N GLY A 91 -3.98 -14.36 6.35
CA GLY A 91 -3.47 -12.99 6.18
C GLY A 91 -2.06 -12.90 5.60
N LEU A 92 -1.51 -13.97 5.00
CA LEU A 92 -0.16 -13.94 4.40
C LEU A 92 0.00 -12.84 3.35
N LEU A 93 -0.98 -12.68 2.46
CA LEU A 93 -0.93 -11.65 1.41
C LEU A 93 -1.03 -10.24 1.99
N LYS A 94 -1.77 -10.08 3.07
CA LYS A 94 -1.98 -8.79 3.74
C LYS A 94 -0.81 -8.38 4.63
N ALA A 95 -0.01 -9.34 5.09
CA ALA A 95 1.06 -9.11 6.05
C ALA A 95 2.09 -8.08 5.55
N VAL A 96 2.36 -8.05 4.26
CA VAL A 96 3.35 -7.15 3.64
C VAL A 96 2.75 -5.84 3.13
N VAL A 97 1.43 -5.72 3.05
CA VAL A 97 0.74 -4.52 2.56
C VAL A 97 0.96 -3.35 3.53
N GLY A 98 1.26 -2.18 2.98
CA GLY A 98 1.59 -0.97 3.75
C GLY A 98 3.03 -0.89 4.22
N LYS A 99 3.85 -1.89 3.96
CA LYS A 99 5.28 -1.91 4.29
C LYS A 99 6.11 -1.38 3.13
N LYS A 100 7.24 -0.75 3.43
CA LYS A 100 8.24 -0.47 2.41
C LYS A 100 8.74 -1.79 1.82
N VAL A 101 9.03 -1.81 0.52
CA VAL A 101 9.52 -3.03 -0.16
C VAL A 101 10.75 -3.61 0.55
N SER A 102 11.68 -2.77 0.97
CA SER A 102 12.90 -3.19 1.69
C SER A 102 12.60 -3.90 3.02
N ASP A 103 11.59 -3.44 3.73
CA ASP A 103 11.17 -4.02 5.02
C ASP A 103 10.35 -5.29 4.80
N ALA A 104 9.42 -5.25 3.86
CA ALA A 104 8.60 -6.40 3.49
C ALA A 104 9.44 -7.60 3.03
N ALA A 105 10.49 -7.34 2.24
CA ALA A 105 11.40 -8.37 1.74
C ALA A 105 12.18 -9.11 2.85
N LYS A 106 12.31 -8.49 4.02
CA LYS A 106 13.03 -9.04 5.18
C LYS A 106 12.11 -9.62 6.25
N MET A 107 10.80 -9.49 6.09
CA MET A 107 9.85 -10.00 7.08
C MET A 107 9.93 -11.51 7.23
N GLN A 108 9.86 -11.96 8.47
CA GLN A 108 9.56 -13.36 8.77
C GLN A 108 8.08 -13.60 8.57
N LEU A 109 7.75 -14.55 7.70
CA LEU A 109 6.40 -14.98 7.41
C LEU A 109 6.26 -16.45 7.80
N ASP A 110 5.21 -16.75 8.54
CA ASP A 110 4.95 -18.10 9.01
C ASP A 110 3.86 -18.79 8.19
N ALA A 111 4.02 -20.08 7.97
CA ALA A 111 3.01 -20.90 7.33
C ALA A 111 1.73 -20.93 8.17
N VAL A 112 0.59 -20.95 7.48
CA VAL A 112 -0.72 -21.07 8.13
C VAL A 112 -0.95 -22.52 8.53
N SER A 113 -1.35 -22.75 9.78
CA SER A 113 -1.68 -24.09 10.30
C SER A 113 -2.70 -24.80 9.43
N GLY A 114 -2.38 -26.03 9.04
CA GLY A 114 -3.24 -26.87 8.20
C GLY A 114 -3.14 -26.58 6.69
N ALA A 115 -2.28 -25.64 6.28
CA ALA A 115 -2.03 -25.30 4.87
C ALA A 115 -0.53 -25.02 4.61
N THR A 116 0.35 -25.85 5.14
CA THR A 116 1.80 -25.61 5.16
C THR A 116 2.40 -25.51 3.76
N TYR A 117 2.14 -26.46 2.88
CA TYR A 117 2.72 -26.47 1.53
C TYR A 117 2.25 -25.27 0.68
N SER A 118 0.96 -24.99 0.70
CA SER A 118 0.42 -23.83 0.00
C SER A 118 0.96 -22.51 0.58
N SER A 119 1.10 -22.43 1.91
CA SER A 119 1.70 -21.28 2.58
C SER A 119 3.16 -21.05 2.21
N GLU A 120 3.97 -22.09 2.21
CA GLU A 120 5.38 -22.00 1.85
C GLU A 120 5.57 -21.54 0.41
N ALA A 121 4.75 -22.04 -0.52
CA ALA A 121 4.77 -21.60 -1.91
C ALA A 121 4.38 -20.12 -2.05
N VAL A 122 3.37 -19.66 -1.33
CA VAL A 122 2.99 -18.24 -1.31
C VAL A 122 4.09 -17.37 -0.70
N ILE A 123 4.73 -17.80 0.38
CA ILE A 123 5.86 -17.10 1.01
C ILE A 123 7.04 -16.97 0.05
N GLU A 124 7.36 -18.03 -0.68
CA GLU A 124 8.41 -18.01 -1.71
C GLU A 124 8.09 -17.03 -2.84
N ASN A 125 6.84 -17.01 -3.31
CA ASN A 125 6.38 -16.04 -4.30
C ASN A 125 6.48 -14.60 -3.79
N LEU A 126 6.09 -14.35 -2.53
CA LEU A 126 6.25 -13.04 -1.89
C LEU A 126 7.71 -12.62 -1.83
N ARG A 127 8.59 -13.49 -1.38
CA ARG A 127 10.04 -13.22 -1.30
C ARG A 127 10.64 -12.89 -2.66
N ALA A 128 10.38 -13.72 -3.66
CA ALA A 128 10.89 -13.50 -5.00
C ALA A 128 10.35 -12.22 -5.63
N GLY A 129 9.05 -11.97 -5.49
CA GLY A 129 8.41 -10.78 -6.03
C GLY A 129 8.89 -9.49 -5.35
N LEU A 130 9.05 -9.49 -4.03
CA LEU A 130 9.57 -8.35 -3.28
C LEU A 130 11.06 -8.10 -3.57
N ALA A 131 11.85 -9.15 -3.73
CA ALA A 131 13.25 -9.02 -4.15
C ALA A 131 13.37 -8.42 -5.56
N GLU A 132 12.50 -8.82 -6.48
CA GLU A 132 12.43 -8.20 -7.83
C GLU A 132 12.03 -6.73 -7.75
N ALA A 133 11.03 -6.40 -6.94
CA ALA A 133 10.62 -5.01 -6.72
C ALA A 133 11.74 -4.14 -6.13
N ALA A 134 12.55 -4.69 -5.26
CA ALA A 134 13.69 -3.98 -4.64
C ALA A 134 14.83 -3.69 -5.63
N ARG A 135 14.88 -4.39 -6.76
CA ARG A 135 15.90 -4.19 -7.82
C ARG A 135 15.48 -3.15 -8.86
N LYS A 136 14.23 -2.75 -8.89
CA LYS A 136 13.67 -1.78 -9.87
C LYS A 136 13.79 -0.36 -9.36
#